data_5aeddee9d22d42fbdeba4c3a746237bf
#
_entry.id   5aeddee9d22d42fbdeba4c3a746237bf
#
_cell.length_a   1.000
_cell.length_b   1.000
_cell.length_c   1.000
_cell.angle_alpha   90.00
_cell.angle_beta   90.00
_cell.angle_gamma   90.00
#
_symmetry.space_group_name_H-M   'P 1'
#
loop_
_entity.id
_entity.type
_entity.pdbx_description
1 polymer ?
#
loop_
_entity_poly.entity_id
_entity_poly.type
_entity_poly.pdbx_seq_one_letter_code
_entity_poly.pdbx_strand_id
1 'polypeptide(L)'
;LYESERQQVLLGDDIDFMTDYMKLEKLCNPEFNFEVNILNEVRYIQVPPLLFMPVIEYVIRTTVCGENGKGENIRIDFQMEENQLRFICTYCLRKKESLQVAPAFDKLRQRLDLLYPGGYQLKSGYNDEALCTIGLMLEL
;
A
#
# COMPACT_ATOMS: atom_id res chain seq x y z
N LEU A 1 11.16 10.92 -19.60
CA LEU A 1 11.56 10.29 -18.34
C LEU A 1 11.37 11.23 -17.15
N TYR A 2 11.92 12.43 -17.27
CA TYR A 2 11.79 13.41 -16.20
C TYR A 2 10.38 13.93 -16.01
N GLU A 3 9.61 14.03 -17.07
CA GLU A 3 8.25 14.52 -17.01
C GLU A 3 7.34 13.55 -16.27
N SER A 4 7.48 12.24 -16.50
CA SER A 4 6.67 11.25 -15.81
C SER A 4 6.99 11.18 -14.31
N GLU A 5 8.25 11.45 -13.91
CA GLU A 5 8.63 11.50 -12.51
C GLU A 5 8.13 12.77 -11.81
N ARG A 6 7.92 13.85 -12.56
CA ARG A 6 7.34 15.10 -12.03
C ARG A 6 5.83 15.14 -12.09
N GLN A 7 5.25 14.22 -12.83
CA GLN A 7 3.80 14.17 -12.97
C GLN A 7 3.15 13.86 -11.62
N GLN A 8 2.06 14.53 -11.35
CA GLN A 8 1.29 14.27 -10.15
C GLN A 8 -0.17 14.02 -10.51
N VAL A 9 -0.80 13.18 -9.72
CA VAL A 9 -2.21 12.84 -9.86
C VAL A 9 -2.88 13.01 -8.51
N LEU A 10 -4.21 13.09 -8.52
CA LEU A 10 -4.95 13.10 -7.26
C LEU A 10 -4.87 11.72 -6.60
N LEU A 11 -4.62 11.72 -5.31
CA LEU A 11 -4.55 10.47 -4.54
C LEU A 11 -5.84 9.67 -4.67
N GLY A 12 -6.98 10.36 -4.72
CA GLY A 12 -8.27 9.68 -4.90
C GLY A 12 -8.34 8.86 -6.18
N ASP A 13 -7.76 9.35 -7.27
CA ASP A 13 -7.73 8.62 -8.53
C ASP A 13 -6.86 7.37 -8.43
N ASP A 14 -5.72 7.47 -7.77
CA ASP A 14 -4.87 6.31 -7.52
C ASP A 14 -5.55 5.29 -6.62
N ILE A 15 -6.28 5.75 -5.62
CA ILE A 15 -7.02 4.87 -4.72
C ILE A 15 -8.14 4.15 -5.47
N ASP A 16 -8.83 4.85 -6.36
CA ASP A 16 -9.86 4.22 -7.20
C ASP A 16 -9.25 3.13 -8.08
N PHE A 17 -8.07 3.39 -8.64
CA PHE A 17 -7.35 2.38 -9.43
C PHE A 17 -6.96 1.16 -8.58
N MET A 18 -6.41 1.39 -7.40
CA MET A 18 -6.05 0.31 -6.47
C MET A 18 -7.28 -0.51 -6.06
N THR A 19 -8.39 0.17 -5.80
CA THR A 19 -9.64 -0.48 -5.42
C THR A 19 -10.16 -1.36 -6.54
N ASP A 20 -10.13 -0.86 -7.78
CA ASP A 20 -10.53 -1.64 -8.95
C ASP A 20 -9.63 -2.86 -9.14
N TYR A 21 -8.34 -2.70 -8.92
CA TYR A 21 -7.38 -3.81 -8.99
C TYR A 21 -7.74 -4.90 -7.97
N MET A 22 -8.05 -4.51 -6.74
CA MET A 22 -8.43 -5.46 -5.69
C MET A 22 -9.80 -6.10 -5.96
N LYS A 23 -10.74 -5.37 -6.57
CA LYS A 23 -12.02 -5.93 -7.00
C LYS A 23 -11.85 -7.00 -8.06
N LEU A 24 -10.93 -6.81 -9.00
CA LEU A 24 -10.61 -7.83 -9.99
C LEU A 24 -10.02 -9.07 -9.33
N GLU A 25 -9.14 -8.90 -8.36
CA GLU A 25 -8.61 -10.01 -7.59
C GLU A 25 -9.71 -10.78 -6.89
N LYS A 26 -10.68 -10.08 -6.32
CA LYS A 26 -11.83 -10.70 -5.64
C LYS A 26 -12.70 -11.50 -6.62
N LEU A 27 -12.81 -11.07 -7.86
CA LEU A 27 -13.54 -11.85 -8.88
C LEU A 27 -12.86 -13.20 -9.14
N CYS A 28 -11.54 -13.24 -9.15
CA CYS A 28 -10.78 -14.47 -9.33
C CYS A 28 -10.72 -15.32 -8.06
N ASN A 29 -10.81 -14.69 -6.91
CA ASN A 29 -10.73 -15.32 -5.61
C ASN A 29 -11.83 -14.74 -4.69
N PRO A 30 -13.03 -15.32 -4.69
CA PRO A 30 -14.16 -14.76 -3.92
C PRO A 30 -13.92 -14.69 -2.41
N GLU A 31 -12.99 -15.46 -1.88
CA GLU A 31 -12.64 -15.43 -0.45
C GLU A 31 -11.75 -14.25 -0.08
N PHE A 32 -11.20 -13.56 -1.07
CA PHE A 32 -10.36 -12.39 -0.85
C PHE A 32 -11.23 -11.22 -0.40
N ASN A 33 -10.91 -10.64 0.75
CA ASN A 33 -11.60 -9.48 1.29
C ASN A 33 -10.62 -8.36 1.54
N PHE A 34 -11.03 -7.13 1.27
CA PHE A 34 -10.19 -5.97 1.49
C PHE A 34 -11.02 -4.79 2.00
N GLU A 35 -10.35 -3.87 2.67
CA GLU A 35 -10.94 -2.63 3.14
C GLU A 35 -9.99 -1.48 2.85
N VAL A 36 -10.53 -0.37 2.36
CA VAL A 36 -9.76 0.86 2.12
C VAL A 36 -10.43 1.98 2.91
N ASN A 37 -9.67 2.60 3.80
CA ASN A 37 -10.14 3.70 4.64
C ASN A 37 -9.43 4.99 4.26
N ILE A 38 -10.19 5.98 3.88
CA ILE A 38 -9.68 7.29 3.51
C ILE A 38 -10.71 8.37 3.85
N LEU A 39 -10.24 9.46 4.42
CA LEU A 39 -11.06 10.65 4.59
C LEU A 39 -11.18 11.37 3.25
N ASN A 40 -12.35 11.93 2.98
CA ASN A 40 -12.63 12.54 1.67
C ASN A 40 -11.62 13.65 1.30
N GLU A 41 -11.16 14.43 2.27
CA GLU A 41 -10.20 15.50 2.05
C GLU A 41 -8.86 15.00 1.53
N VAL A 42 -8.45 13.82 1.94
CA VAL A 42 -7.17 13.21 1.56
C VAL A 42 -7.16 12.83 0.07
N ARG A 43 -8.32 12.59 -0.52
CA ARG A 43 -8.44 12.24 -1.94
C ARG A 43 -7.92 13.33 -2.87
N TYR A 44 -7.89 14.58 -2.42
CA TYR A 44 -7.47 15.72 -3.25
C TYR A 44 -5.99 16.06 -3.16
N ILE A 45 -5.24 15.29 -2.38
CA ILE A 45 -3.78 15.45 -2.28
C ILE A 45 -3.14 14.98 -3.58
N GLN A 46 -2.16 15.73 -4.06
CA GLN A 46 -1.40 15.37 -5.26
C GLN A 46 -0.21 14.50 -4.90
N VAL A 47 -0.06 13.39 -5.61
CA VAL A 47 1.03 12.43 -5.40
C VAL A 47 1.56 11.96 -6.76
N PRO A 48 2.79 11.46 -6.81
CA PRO A 48 3.28 10.80 -8.02
C PRO A 48 2.40 9.60 -8.37
N PRO A 49 2.15 9.34 -9.66
CA PRO A 49 1.22 8.29 -10.05
C PRO A 49 1.72 6.90 -9.68
N LEU A 50 0.81 6.05 -9.22
CA LEU A 50 1.02 4.63 -8.95
C LEU A 50 2.14 4.38 -7.92
N LEU A 51 2.30 5.29 -6.97
CA LEU A 51 3.37 5.17 -5.97
C LEU A 51 3.12 4.01 -5.00
N PHE A 52 1.86 3.72 -4.69
CA PHE A 52 1.48 2.71 -3.71
C PHE A 52 1.21 1.33 -4.32
N MET A 53 1.07 1.25 -5.65
CA MET A 53 0.75 -0.01 -6.33
C MET A 53 1.77 -1.13 -6.08
N PRO A 54 3.08 -0.88 -6.02
CA PRO A 54 4.02 -1.96 -5.73
C PRO A 54 3.76 -2.65 -4.40
N VAL A 55 3.29 -1.90 -3.39
CA VAL A 55 2.92 -2.48 -2.10
C VAL A 55 1.69 -3.36 -2.25
N ILE A 56 0.67 -2.88 -2.95
CA ILE A 56 -0.58 -3.62 -3.16
C ILE A 56 -0.31 -4.92 -3.93
N GLU A 57 0.46 -4.86 -5.00
CA GLU A 57 0.82 -6.05 -5.78
C GLU A 57 1.58 -7.08 -4.95
N TYR A 58 2.53 -6.62 -4.15
CA TYR A 58 3.28 -7.50 -3.26
C TYR A 58 2.36 -8.17 -2.24
N VAL A 59 1.50 -7.38 -1.60
CA VAL A 59 0.62 -7.89 -0.56
C VAL A 59 -0.39 -8.88 -1.12
N ILE A 60 -0.96 -8.61 -2.29
CA ILE A 60 -1.90 -9.53 -2.94
C ILE A 60 -1.24 -10.88 -3.22
N ARG A 61 0.03 -10.89 -3.64
CA ARG A 61 0.76 -12.13 -3.92
C ARG A 61 1.12 -12.91 -2.66
N THR A 62 1.29 -12.23 -1.53
CA THR A 62 1.80 -12.85 -0.30
C THR A 62 0.73 -13.10 0.75
N THR A 63 -0.37 -12.37 0.72
CA THR A 63 -1.44 -12.55 1.68
C THR A 63 -2.16 -13.87 1.47
N VAL A 64 -2.71 -14.41 2.54
CA VAL A 64 -3.52 -15.60 2.48
C VAL A 64 -4.92 -15.29 2.96
N CYS A 65 -5.90 -15.94 2.33
CA CYS A 65 -7.28 -15.89 2.82
C CYS A 65 -7.34 -16.63 4.15
N GLY A 66 -7.98 -16.04 5.12
CA GLY A 66 -8.19 -16.68 6.41
C GLY A 66 -8.87 -18.03 6.21
N GLU A 67 -8.49 -19.03 7.01
CA GLU A 67 -8.95 -20.42 6.88
C GLU A 67 -10.49 -20.53 6.95
N ASN A 68 -11.14 -19.54 7.54
CA ASN A 68 -12.58 -19.53 7.73
C ASN A 68 -13.33 -18.49 6.90
N GLY A 69 -12.65 -17.84 5.93
CA GLY A 69 -13.26 -16.78 5.15
C GLY A 69 -13.76 -15.61 5.98
N LYS A 70 -13.26 -15.47 7.19
CA LYS A 70 -13.68 -14.41 8.11
C LYS A 70 -12.61 -13.33 8.17
N GLY A 71 -13.06 -12.09 8.01
CA GLY A 71 -12.19 -10.92 8.12
C GLY A 71 -11.55 -10.53 6.79
N GLU A 72 -10.85 -9.42 6.84
CA GLU A 72 -10.19 -8.84 5.69
C GLU A 72 -8.80 -9.43 5.53
N ASN A 73 -8.43 -9.74 4.29
CA ASN A 73 -7.07 -10.19 3.97
C ASN A 73 -6.11 -9.00 3.92
N ILE A 74 -6.63 -7.85 3.45
CA ILE A 74 -5.86 -6.61 3.31
C ILE A 74 -6.69 -5.46 3.84
N ARG A 75 -6.06 -4.63 4.67
CA ARG A 75 -6.62 -3.38 5.10
C ARG A 75 -5.67 -2.25 4.74
N ILE A 76 -6.19 -1.22 4.10
CA ILE A 76 -5.42 -0.06 3.67
C ILE A 76 -6.00 1.18 4.34
N ASP A 77 -5.12 1.94 4.99
CA ASP A 77 -5.49 3.20 5.63
C ASP A 77 -4.61 4.32 5.07
N PHE A 78 -5.26 5.42 4.68
CA PHE A 78 -4.58 6.66 4.31
C PHE A 78 -4.94 7.74 5.32
N GLN A 79 -3.94 8.37 5.89
CA GLN A 79 -4.12 9.40 6.91
C GLN A 79 -3.24 10.61 6.61
N MET A 80 -3.76 11.80 6.92
CA MET A 80 -2.97 13.03 6.90
C MET A 80 -2.78 13.54 8.31
N GLU A 81 -1.55 13.85 8.65
CA GLU A 81 -1.18 14.46 9.91
C GLU A 81 -0.22 15.60 9.61
N GLU A 82 -0.68 16.84 9.78
CA GLU A 82 0.08 18.03 9.38
C GLU A 82 0.42 17.94 7.89
N ASN A 83 1.71 17.91 7.53
CA ASN A 83 2.17 17.82 6.14
C ASN A 83 2.65 16.42 5.79
N GLN A 84 2.23 15.41 6.54
CA GLN A 84 2.63 14.02 6.32
C GLN A 84 1.46 13.20 5.85
N LEU A 85 1.65 12.52 4.72
CA LEU A 85 0.71 11.50 4.26
C LEU A 85 1.19 10.14 4.75
N ARG A 86 0.32 9.42 5.43
CA ARG A 86 0.62 8.08 5.94
C ARG A 86 -0.24 7.06 5.23
N PHE A 87 0.41 6.08 4.65
CA PHE A 87 -0.19 4.90 4.05
C PHE A 87 0.18 3.71 4.91
N ILE A 88 -0.82 2.95 5.35
CA ILE A 88 -0.61 1.76 6.17
C ILE A 88 -1.38 0.61 5.54
N CYS A 89 -0.66 -0.45 5.19
CA CYS A 89 -1.24 -1.67 4.65
C CYS A 89 -1.03 -2.79 5.66
N THR A 90 -2.12 -3.36 6.15
CA THR A 90 -2.10 -4.49 7.09
C THR A 90 -2.60 -5.73 6.37
N TYR A 91 -1.91 -6.85 6.52
CA TYR A 91 -2.26 -8.07 5.83
C TYR A 91 -1.81 -9.30 6.63
N CYS A 92 -2.36 -10.46 6.28
CA CYS A 92 -2.04 -11.72 6.95
C CYS A 92 -1.03 -12.51 6.13
N LEU A 93 -0.02 -13.06 6.80
CA LEU A 93 0.95 -13.96 6.20
C LEU A 93 0.73 -15.40 6.66
N ARG A 94 0.93 -16.33 5.74
CA ARG A 94 0.82 -17.76 6.05
C ARG A 94 2.03 -18.27 6.86
N LYS A 95 3.23 -17.75 6.58
CA LYS A 95 4.48 -18.20 7.21
C LYS A 95 5.44 -17.04 7.43
N LYS A 96 6.16 -17.09 8.55
CA LYS A 96 7.21 -16.11 8.90
C LYS A 96 8.33 -16.01 7.86
N GLU A 97 8.50 -17.02 7.04
CA GLU A 97 9.57 -17.09 6.04
C GLU A 97 9.43 -16.08 4.91
N SER A 98 8.24 -15.47 4.77
CA SER A 98 7.95 -14.51 3.70
C SER A 98 8.29 -13.07 4.06
N LEU A 99 9.04 -12.82 5.13
CA LEU A 99 9.32 -11.48 5.63
C LEU A 99 10.41 -10.71 4.87
N GLN A 100 10.91 -11.26 3.76
CA GLN A 100 11.89 -10.54 2.94
C GLN A 100 11.22 -9.48 2.07
N VAL A 101 10.74 -8.43 2.73
CA VAL A 101 10.04 -7.33 2.07
C VAL A 101 11.03 -6.43 1.32
N ALA A 102 12.24 -6.28 1.85
CA ALA A 102 13.21 -5.31 1.35
C ALA A 102 13.58 -5.47 -0.13
N PRO A 103 13.89 -6.68 -0.65
CA PRO A 103 14.22 -6.82 -2.06
C PRO A 103 13.06 -6.50 -3.00
N ALA A 104 11.83 -6.78 -2.57
CA ALA A 104 10.64 -6.51 -3.40
C ALA A 104 10.40 -5.02 -3.56
N PHE A 105 10.91 -4.19 -2.66
CA PHE A 105 10.68 -2.75 -2.67
C PHE A 105 11.90 -1.92 -3.07
N ASP A 106 12.94 -2.54 -3.62
CA ASP A 106 14.15 -1.81 -4.02
C ASP A 106 13.84 -0.73 -5.07
N LYS A 107 13.05 -1.05 -6.07
CA LYS A 107 12.65 -0.08 -7.09
C LYS A 107 11.80 1.04 -6.51
N LEU A 108 10.91 0.70 -5.59
CA LEU A 108 10.10 1.71 -4.91
C LEU A 108 10.98 2.66 -4.09
N ARG A 109 11.96 2.12 -3.37
CA ARG A 109 12.90 2.95 -2.61
C ARG A 109 13.71 3.87 -3.49
N GLN A 110 14.18 3.38 -4.65
CA GLN A 110 14.91 4.20 -5.61
C GLN A 110 14.04 5.37 -6.09
N ARG A 111 12.79 5.10 -6.40
CA ARG A 111 11.85 6.14 -6.83
C ARG A 111 11.58 7.14 -5.71
N LEU A 112 11.38 6.66 -4.48
CA LEU A 112 11.16 7.50 -3.31
C LEU A 112 12.37 8.38 -3.01
N ASP A 113 13.58 7.85 -3.16
CA ASP A 113 14.81 8.62 -2.97
C ASP A 113 14.89 9.80 -3.94
N LEU A 114 14.39 9.62 -5.16
CA LEU A 114 14.38 10.68 -6.16
C LEU A 114 13.28 11.72 -5.91
N LEU A 115 12.09 11.26 -5.50
CA LEU A 115 10.92 12.11 -5.37
C LEU A 115 10.82 12.81 -4.01
N TYR A 116 11.26 12.14 -2.97
CA TYR A 116 11.15 12.62 -1.59
C TYR A 116 12.49 12.45 -0.87
N PRO A 117 13.57 13.11 -1.36
CA PRO A 117 14.90 12.91 -0.75
C PRO A 117 14.89 13.32 0.72
N GLY A 118 15.11 12.35 1.62
CA GLY A 118 15.09 12.59 3.06
C GLY A 118 13.69 12.81 3.63
N GLY A 119 12.65 12.75 2.81
CA GLY A 119 11.29 13.07 3.23
C GLY A 119 10.32 11.90 3.17
N TYR A 120 10.80 10.68 3.33
CA TYR A 120 9.92 9.52 3.41
C TYR A 120 10.44 8.50 4.41
N GLN A 121 9.55 7.63 4.88
CA GLN A 121 9.90 6.44 5.63
C GLN A 121 9.08 5.27 5.12
N LEU A 122 9.76 4.18 4.81
CA LEU A 122 9.14 2.92 4.41
C LEU A 122 9.52 1.86 5.43
N LYS A 123 8.53 1.37 6.16
CA LYS A 123 8.74 0.41 7.26
C LYS A 123 7.84 -0.80 7.10
N SER A 124 8.34 -1.94 7.51
CA SER A 124 7.55 -3.16 7.62
C SER A 124 7.62 -3.67 9.04
N GLY A 125 6.52 -4.25 9.49
CA GLY A 125 6.42 -4.80 10.82
C GLY A 125 5.64 -6.11 10.81
N TYR A 126 5.76 -6.84 11.91
CA TYR A 126 5.15 -8.13 12.10
C TYR A 126 4.77 -8.29 13.57
N ASN A 127 3.58 -8.79 13.84
CA ASN A 127 3.18 -9.10 15.20
C ASN A 127 3.06 -10.61 15.44
N ASP A 128 2.82 -11.02 16.68
CA ASP A 128 2.74 -12.43 17.05
C ASP A 128 1.52 -13.17 16.50
N GLU A 129 0.54 -12.43 15.98
CA GLU A 129 -0.69 -12.98 15.41
C GLU A 129 -0.62 -13.19 13.90
N ALA A 130 0.58 -13.17 13.32
CA ALA A 130 0.82 -13.28 11.89
C ALA A 130 0.25 -12.12 11.06
N LEU A 131 0.03 -10.98 11.70
CA LEU A 131 -0.34 -9.75 11.01
C LEU A 131 0.92 -8.98 10.64
N CYS A 132 1.00 -8.61 9.37
CA CYS A 132 2.08 -7.81 8.84
C CYS A 132 1.57 -6.43 8.48
N THR A 133 2.44 -5.43 8.68
CA THR A 133 2.14 -4.05 8.32
C THR A 133 3.24 -3.52 7.44
N ILE A 134 2.87 -2.81 6.39
CA ILE A 134 3.78 -2.01 5.59
C ILE A 134 3.29 -0.58 5.69
N GLY A 135 4.16 0.29 6.18
CA GLY A 135 3.85 1.71 6.32
C GLY A 135 4.76 2.55 5.43
N LEU A 136 4.15 3.49 4.71
CA LEU A 136 4.87 4.49 3.93
C LEU A 136 4.40 5.87 4.37
N MET A 137 5.34 6.67 4.86
CA MET A 137 5.10 8.05 5.25
C MET A 137 5.81 8.97 4.26
N LEU A 138 5.09 9.97 3.76
CA LEU A 138 5.63 10.97 2.84
C LEU A 138 5.47 12.37 3.45
N GLU A 139 6.55 13.14 3.41
CA GLU A 139 6.49 14.57 3.72
C GLU A 139 6.13 15.34 2.45
N LEU A 140 5.01 16.04 2.52
CA LEU A 140 4.48 16.77 1.38
C LEU A 140 4.98 18.21 1.29
#